data_b5bc551a70b1a3ee200590b203d61aff
#
_entry.id   b5bc551a70b1a3ee200590b203d61aff
#
_cell.length_a   1.000
_cell.length_b   1.000
_cell.length_c   1.000
_cell.angle_alpha   90.00
_cell.angle_beta   90.00
_cell.angle_gamma   90.00
#
_symmetry.space_group_name_H-M   'P 1'
#
loop_
_entity.id
_entity.type
_entity.pdbx_description
1 polymer ?
#
loop_
_entity_poly.entity_id
_entity_poly.type
_entity_poly.pdbx_seq_one_letter_code
_entity_poly.pdbx_strand_id
1 'polypeptide(L)'
;TVLTKPYPCPGNCIYCPNEANMPKSYIASEPGAQRALSNRFDPYAQVFNRLIALKNVGHNIEKVELIILGGTWSYYDKDYQLSFIHDCFRALNDVKEDSRDYVKPREGELERVTWEDIDKVHKENETTYCRNVGLVLETRPDYITEEELIRMRRLGATKIQIGIQSLSNKILKKNRIGRKNDSVKNAFKLLRRMGFKIHGHWMPNLYG
;
A
#
# COMPACT_ATOMS: atom_id res chain seq x y z
N THR A 1 1.89 -4.74 7.22
CA THR A 1 2.47 -3.97 6.09
C THR A 1 2.90 -4.91 4.99
N VAL A 2 2.59 -4.58 3.76
CA VAL A 2 2.88 -5.31 2.53
C VAL A 2 3.49 -4.32 1.52
N LEU A 3 4.57 -4.69 0.84
CA LEU A 3 5.20 -3.84 -0.17
C LEU A 3 4.84 -4.30 -1.58
N THR A 4 4.57 -3.33 -2.45
CA THR A 4 4.43 -3.56 -3.90
C THR A 4 5.79 -3.88 -4.53
N LYS A 5 5.78 -4.49 -5.73
CA LYS A 5 7.02 -4.74 -6.49
C LYS A 5 7.73 -3.43 -6.84
N PRO A 6 9.05 -3.48 -7.14
CA PRO A 6 9.75 -2.32 -7.70
C PRO A 6 9.03 -1.78 -8.93
N TYR A 7 8.85 -0.46 -8.98
CA TYR A 7 8.16 0.22 -10.07
C TYR A 7 8.66 1.66 -10.21
N PRO A 8 8.66 2.24 -11.41
CA PRO A 8 9.02 3.63 -11.60
C PRO A 8 8.21 4.58 -10.72
N CYS A 9 8.83 5.66 -10.26
CA CYS A 9 8.15 6.70 -9.51
C CYS A 9 8.14 7.98 -10.35
N PRO A 10 7.01 8.72 -10.39
CA PRO A 10 6.93 9.98 -11.12
C PRO A 10 7.73 11.12 -10.47
N GLY A 11 8.19 10.91 -9.21
CA GLY A 11 8.97 11.87 -8.45
C GLY A 11 10.48 11.67 -8.57
N ASN A 12 11.24 12.77 -8.48
CA ASN A 12 12.69 12.77 -8.47
C ASN A 12 13.24 13.48 -7.21
N CYS A 13 12.68 13.12 -6.04
CA CYS A 13 13.03 13.73 -4.76
C CYS A 13 14.47 13.38 -4.35
N ILE A 14 15.28 14.38 -3.96
CA ILE A 14 16.70 14.17 -3.64
C ILE A 14 16.95 13.34 -2.38
N TYR A 15 16.00 13.32 -1.46
CA TYR A 15 16.10 12.57 -0.20
C TYR A 15 15.63 11.11 -0.32
N CYS A 16 15.05 10.75 -1.46
CA CYS A 16 14.42 9.45 -1.61
C CYS A 16 15.46 8.40 -2.01
N PRO A 17 15.71 7.35 -1.21
CA PRO A 17 16.62 6.30 -1.59
C PRO A 17 16.16 5.59 -2.87
N ASN A 18 17.13 5.11 -3.64
CA ASN A 18 16.89 4.41 -4.89
C ASN A 18 17.82 3.21 -4.96
N GLU A 19 17.42 2.16 -4.28
CA GLU A 19 18.16 0.89 -4.26
C GLU A 19 17.67 -0.01 -5.39
N ALA A 20 18.60 -0.74 -6.02
CA ALA A 20 18.26 -1.69 -7.08
C ALA A 20 17.33 -2.79 -6.54
N ASN A 21 16.34 -3.18 -7.33
CA ASN A 21 15.36 -4.22 -6.99
C ASN A 21 14.47 -3.89 -5.77
N MET A 22 14.42 -2.60 -5.35
CA MET A 22 13.53 -2.14 -4.29
C MET A 22 12.51 -1.13 -4.82
N PRO A 23 11.30 -1.09 -4.26
CA PRO A 23 10.39 0.03 -4.51
C PRO A 23 11.03 1.35 -4.09
N LYS A 24 10.74 2.41 -4.81
CA LYS A 24 11.25 3.75 -4.49
C LYS A 24 10.93 4.13 -3.05
N SER A 25 11.88 4.72 -2.34
CA SER A 25 11.85 5.09 -0.91
C SER A 25 12.15 3.98 0.09
N TYR A 26 12.39 2.77 -0.35
CA TYR A 26 12.69 1.62 0.52
C TYR A 26 14.09 1.09 0.27
N ILE A 27 14.74 0.62 1.34
CA ILE A 27 16.04 -0.05 1.29
C ILE A 27 15.90 -1.47 1.82
N ALA A 28 16.69 -2.41 1.27
CA ALA A 28 16.56 -3.84 1.56
C ALA A 28 16.80 -4.20 3.03
N SER A 29 17.54 -3.37 3.77
CA SER A 29 17.81 -3.59 5.20
C SER A 29 16.63 -3.29 6.12
N GLU A 30 15.58 -2.61 5.65
CA GLU A 30 14.39 -2.33 6.46
C GLU A 30 13.57 -3.61 6.69
N PRO A 31 13.04 -3.84 7.92
CA PRO A 31 12.34 -5.07 8.25
C PRO A 31 11.11 -5.37 7.34
N GLY A 32 10.41 -4.33 6.88
CA GLY A 32 9.31 -4.46 5.93
C GLY A 32 9.77 -4.90 4.56
N ALA A 33 10.87 -4.30 4.08
CA ALA A 33 11.50 -4.59 2.81
C ALA A 33 12.10 -6.00 2.77
N GLN A 34 12.79 -6.43 3.85
CA GLN A 34 13.31 -7.80 3.97
C GLN A 34 12.21 -8.85 3.83
N ARG A 35 11.06 -8.65 4.51
CA ARG A 35 9.91 -9.56 4.37
C ARG A 35 9.36 -9.59 2.94
N ALA A 36 9.29 -8.43 2.29
CA ALA A 36 8.83 -8.35 0.90
C ALA A 36 9.79 -9.09 -0.05
N LEU A 37 11.10 -8.88 0.10
CA LEU A 37 12.14 -9.59 -0.65
C LEU A 37 12.06 -11.11 -0.45
N SER A 38 11.96 -11.57 0.80
CA SER A 38 11.85 -13.00 1.14
C SER A 38 10.60 -13.64 0.52
N ASN A 39 9.54 -12.84 0.30
CA ASN A 39 8.32 -13.25 -0.37
C ASN A 39 8.27 -12.83 -1.86
N ARG A 40 9.39 -12.41 -2.47
CA ARG A 40 9.47 -12.00 -3.89
C ARG A 40 8.42 -10.96 -4.28
N PHE A 41 8.02 -10.09 -3.35
CA PHE A 41 6.94 -9.10 -3.50
C PHE A 41 5.57 -9.71 -3.88
N ASP A 42 5.39 -11.02 -3.75
CA ASP A 42 4.09 -11.68 -3.93
C ASP A 42 3.12 -11.22 -2.83
N PRO A 43 2.00 -10.56 -3.14
CA PRO A 43 1.07 -10.02 -2.15
C PRO A 43 0.43 -11.12 -1.29
N TYR A 44 0.09 -12.25 -1.89
CA TYR A 44 -0.49 -13.38 -1.17
C TYR A 44 0.48 -13.91 -0.10
N ALA A 45 1.70 -14.26 -0.51
CA ALA A 45 2.70 -14.80 0.41
C ALA A 45 3.11 -13.79 1.50
N GLN A 46 3.23 -12.50 1.16
CA GLN A 46 3.54 -11.46 2.15
C GLN A 46 2.46 -11.36 3.25
N VAL A 47 1.18 -11.38 2.87
CA VAL A 47 0.06 -11.31 3.83
C VAL A 47 -0.01 -12.59 4.63
N PHE A 48 -0.11 -13.74 3.96
CA PHE A 48 -0.28 -15.04 4.59
C PHE A 48 0.86 -15.32 5.59
N ASN A 49 2.11 -15.24 5.13
CA ASN A 49 3.28 -15.53 5.97
C ASN A 49 3.40 -14.54 7.14
N ARG A 50 3.02 -13.26 6.95
CA ARG A 50 3.01 -12.31 8.06
C ARG A 50 1.96 -12.63 9.11
N LEU A 51 0.79 -13.10 8.70
CA LEU A 51 -0.27 -13.52 9.62
C LEU A 51 0.16 -14.76 10.41
N ILE A 52 0.73 -15.77 9.73
CA ILE A 52 1.27 -16.96 10.40
C ILE A 52 2.37 -16.58 11.41
N ALA A 53 3.31 -15.71 11.02
CA ALA A 53 4.35 -15.24 11.93
C ALA A 53 3.79 -14.54 13.16
N LEU A 54 2.79 -13.67 13.00
CA LEU A 54 2.14 -12.98 14.11
C LEU A 54 1.40 -13.95 15.03
N LYS A 55 0.66 -14.88 14.45
CA LYS A 55 -0.07 -15.91 15.18
C LYS A 55 0.86 -16.82 15.97
N ASN A 56 1.96 -17.29 15.38
CA ASN A 56 2.93 -18.18 16.02
C ASN A 56 3.64 -17.53 17.23
N VAL A 57 3.68 -16.19 17.30
CA VAL A 57 4.18 -15.45 18.46
C VAL A 57 3.07 -14.95 19.39
N GLY A 58 1.83 -15.46 19.23
CA GLY A 58 0.73 -15.23 20.16
C GLY A 58 -0.14 -14.00 19.89
N HIS A 59 0.01 -13.33 18.75
CA HIS A 59 -0.90 -12.22 18.40
C HIS A 59 -2.25 -12.73 17.88
N ASN A 60 -3.33 -12.05 18.26
CA ASN A 60 -4.63 -12.23 17.63
C ASN A 60 -4.62 -11.63 16.22
N ILE A 61 -5.10 -12.41 15.25
CA ILE A 61 -5.15 -12.03 13.83
C ILE A 61 -6.58 -11.99 13.25
N GLU A 62 -7.61 -12.13 14.06
CA GLU A 62 -9.01 -12.11 13.59
C GLU A 62 -9.43 -10.80 12.92
N LYS A 63 -8.78 -9.68 13.32
CA LYS A 63 -9.02 -8.35 12.76
C LYS A 63 -7.69 -7.69 12.45
N VAL A 64 -7.46 -7.35 11.19
CA VAL A 64 -6.20 -6.74 10.75
C VAL A 64 -6.44 -5.48 9.94
N GLU A 65 -5.52 -4.52 10.04
CA GLU A 65 -5.41 -3.40 9.10
C GLU A 65 -4.27 -3.69 8.12
N LEU A 66 -4.55 -3.73 6.82
CA LEU A 66 -3.56 -3.84 5.78
C LEU A 66 -2.99 -2.45 5.44
N ILE A 67 -1.67 -2.34 5.38
CA ILE A 67 -0.97 -1.13 4.94
C ILE A 67 -0.15 -1.50 3.72
N ILE A 68 -0.53 -0.97 2.56
CA ILE A 68 0.16 -1.16 1.30
C ILE A 68 1.11 0.01 1.09
N LEU A 69 2.39 -0.31 0.99
CA LEU A 69 3.50 0.62 0.79
C LEU A 69 4.27 0.23 -0.47
N GLY A 70 5.21 1.08 -0.90
CA GLY A 70 6.10 0.73 -2.01
C GLY A 70 6.14 1.77 -3.13
N GLY A 71 6.06 3.04 -2.79
CA GLY A 71 6.12 4.16 -3.73
C GLY A 71 4.77 4.83 -3.92
N THR A 72 4.48 5.30 -5.13
CA THR A 72 3.23 6.00 -5.42
C THR A 72 2.19 5.02 -5.93
N TRP A 73 1.25 4.59 -5.07
CA TRP A 73 0.21 3.62 -5.44
C TRP A 73 -0.50 3.98 -6.75
N SER A 74 -0.96 5.22 -6.88
CA SER A 74 -1.72 5.69 -8.06
C SER A 74 -0.93 5.71 -9.37
N TYR A 75 0.38 5.44 -9.33
CA TYR A 75 1.23 5.37 -10.51
C TYR A 75 1.42 3.94 -11.05
N TYR A 76 1.13 2.94 -10.24
CA TYR A 76 1.15 1.54 -10.70
C TYR A 76 0.07 1.29 -11.75
N ASP A 77 0.34 0.32 -12.62
CA ASP A 77 -0.64 -0.20 -13.56
C ASP A 77 -1.93 -0.63 -12.85
N LYS A 78 -3.09 -0.33 -13.45
CA LYS A 78 -4.40 -0.56 -12.83
C LYS A 78 -4.74 -2.04 -12.71
N ASP A 79 -4.33 -2.86 -13.66
CA ASP A 79 -4.54 -4.32 -13.58
C ASP A 79 -3.65 -4.91 -12.47
N TYR A 80 -2.40 -4.43 -12.35
CA TYR A 80 -1.54 -4.81 -11.22
C TYR A 80 -2.15 -4.45 -9.86
N GLN A 81 -2.73 -3.25 -9.72
CA GLN A 81 -3.37 -2.85 -8.48
C GLN A 81 -4.56 -3.73 -8.11
N LEU A 82 -5.40 -4.12 -9.09
CA LEU A 82 -6.50 -5.07 -8.90
C LEU A 82 -5.98 -6.42 -8.40
N SER A 83 -5.04 -7.02 -9.14
CA SER A 83 -4.48 -8.33 -8.81
C SER A 83 -3.77 -8.33 -7.45
N PHE A 84 -3.07 -7.24 -7.12
CA PHE A 84 -2.38 -7.09 -5.84
C PHE A 84 -3.37 -7.08 -4.66
N ILE A 85 -4.44 -6.29 -4.73
CA ILE A 85 -5.46 -6.23 -3.67
C ILE A 85 -6.23 -7.54 -3.59
N HIS A 86 -6.61 -8.12 -4.72
CA HIS A 86 -7.26 -9.43 -4.76
C HIS A 86 -6.45 -10.49 -4.00
N ASP A 87 -5.16 -10.61 -4.29
CA ASP A 87 -4.30 -11.61 -3.66
C ASP A 87 -4.06 -11.32 -2.16
N CYS A 88 -4.01 -10.04 -1.76
CA CYS A 88 -3.99 -9.68 -0.34
C CYS A 88 -5.25 -10.20 0.38
N PHE A 89 -6.44 -9.98 -0.18
CA PHE A 89 -7.69 -10.43 0.42
C PHE A 89 -7.85 -11.95 0.36
N ARG A 90 -7.43 -12.59 -0.73
CA ARG A 90 -7.42 -14.05 -0.82
C ARG A 90 -6.57 -14.66 0.29
N ALA A 91 -5.39 -14.11 0.57
CA ALA A 91 -4.55 -14.58 1.68
C ALA A 91 -5.24 -14.43 3.05
N LEU A 92 -5.98 -13.34 3.28
CA LEU A 92 -6.78 -13.17 4.49
C LEU A 92 -7.89 -14.23 4.60
N ASN A 93 -8.55 -14.54 3.48
CA ASN A 93 -9.64 -15.50 3.43
C ASN A 93 -9.15 -16.94 3.64
N ASP A 94 -7.95 -17.24 3.17
CA ASP A 94 -7.36 -18.60 3.25
C ASP A 94 -6.75 -18.91 4.61
N VAL A 95 -6.40 -17.92 5.43
CA VAL A 95 -5.90 -18.15 6.80
C VAL A 95 -7.01 -18.67 7.67
N LYS A 96 -6.78 -19.85 8.29
CA LYS A 96 -7.70 -20.52 9.21
C LYS A 96 -7.16 -20.51 10.65
N GLU A 97 -8.01 -20.86 11.60
CA GLU A 97 -7.64 -20.95 13.02
C GLU A 97 -6.50 -21.95 13.29
N ASP A 98 -6.43 -23.01 12.52
CA ASP A 98 -5.41 -24.08 12.62
C ASP A 98 -4.20 -23.85 11.72
N SER A 99 -4.20 -22.85 10.85
CA SER A 99 -3.04 -22.52 9.99
C SER A 99 -1.78 -22.26 10.81
N ARG A 100 -0.66 -22.91 10.46
CA ARG A 100 0.65 -22.76 11.14
C ARG A 100 1.82 -22.64 10.18
N ASP A 101 1.69 -23.18 8.96
CA ASP A 101 2.77 -23.30 8.00
C ASP A 101 2.85 -22.10 7.08
N TYR A 102 4.08 -21.76 6.68
CA TYR A 102 4.35 -20.72 5.70
C TYR A 102 4.10 -21.22 4.27
N VAL A 103 3.67 -20.34 3.40
CA VAL A 103 3.52 -20.61 1.97
C VAL A 103 4.75 -20.13 1.20
N LYS A 104 5.04 -20.79 0.08
CA LYS A 104 6.06 -20.31 -0.86
C LYS A 104 5.50 -19.17 -1.71
N PRO A 105 6.32 -18.14 -2.01
CA PRO A 105 5.90 -17.09 -2.93
C PRO A 105 5.72 -17.67 -4.33
N ARG A 106 4.78 -17.08 -5.07
CA ARG A 106 4.51 -17.42 -6.48
C ARG A 106 5.75 -17.23 -7.34
N GLU A 107 5.86 -18.05 -8.36
CA GLU A 107 6.76 -17.84 -9.48
C GLU A 107 5.98 -17.20 -10.65
N GLY A 108 6.52 -16.09 -11.18
CA GLY A 108 5.90 -15.37 -12.29
C GLY A 108 5.04 -14.18 -11.88
N GLU A 109 4.24 -13.70 -12.83
CA GLU A 109 3.39 -12.52 -12.68
C GLU A 109 2.09 -12.83 -11.93
N LEU A 110 1.44 -11.76 -11.43
CA LEU A 110 0.10 -11.86 -10.84
C LEU A 110 -0.92 -12.20 -11.93
N GLU A 111 -1.87 -13.05 -11.58
CA GLU A 111 -2.99 -13.35 -12.46
C GLU A 111 -3.86 -12.10 -12.65
N ARG A 112 -4.33 -11.90 -13.86
CA ARG A 112 -5.25 -10.82 -14.18
C ARG A 112 -6.62 -11.13 -13.58
N VAL A 113 -7.17 -10.17 -12.83
CA VAL A 113 -8.48 -10.29 -12.19
C VAL A 113 -9.41 -9.16 -12.62
N THR A 114 -10.69 -9.37 -12.43
CA THR A 114 -11.75 -8.41 -12.74
C THR A 114 -12.24 -7.69 -11.48
N TRP A 115 -13.12 -6.71 -11.66
CA TRP A 115 -13.79 -6.06 -10.55
C TRP A 115 -14.77 -6.99 -9.82
N GLU A 116 -15.37 -7.95 -10.53
CA GLU A 116 -16.21 -8.99 -9.93
C GLU A 116 -15.41 -9.88 -8.97
N ASP A 117 -14.16 -10.20 -9.32
CA ASP A 117 -13.27 -10.97 -8.45
C ASP A 117 -12.93 -10.19 -7.18
N ILE A 118 -12.70 -8.87 -7.28
CA ILE A 118 -12.51 -7.97 -6.11
C ILE A 118 -13.76 -7.98 -5.23
N ASP A 119 -14.94 -7.78 -5.80
CA ASP A 119 -16.20 -7.74 -5.05
C ASP A 119 -16.44 -9.08 -4.34
N LYS A 120 -16.10 -10.21 -4.99
CA LYS A 120 -16.19 -11.56 -4.42
C LYS A 120 -15.25 -11.78 -3.24
N VAL A 121 -13.97 -11.47 -3.36
CA VAL A 121 -13.01 -11.69 -2.23
C VAL A 121 -13.30 -10.77 -1.05
N HIS A 122 -13.80 -9.55 -1.29
CA HIS A 122 -14.26 -8.66 -0.22
C HIS A 122 -15.45 -9.24 0.51
N LYS A 123 -16.47 -9.73 -0.25
CA LYS A 123 -17.67 -10.34 0.34
C LYS A 123 -17.34 -11.57 1.17
N GLU A 124 -16.45 -12.42 0.68
CA GLU A 124 -15.94 -13.56 1.41
C GLU A 124 -15.27 -13.15 2.72
N ASN A 125 -14.45 -12.06 2.70
CA ASN A 125 -13.72 -11.58 3.87
C ASN A 125 -14.62 -11.08 5.01
N GLU A 126 -15.89 -10.80 4.77
CA GLU A 126 -16.84 -10.39 5.83
C GLU A 126 -17.03 -11.47 6.92
N THR A 127 -16.85 -12.74 6.57
CA THR A 127 -17.17 -13.89 7.43
C THR A 127 -15.99 -14.84 7.69
N THR A 128 -14.81 -14.56 7.14
CA THR A 128 -13.61 -15.39 7.34
C THR A 128 -12.99 -15.20 8.72
N TYR A 129 -12.11 -16.13 9.11
CA TYR A 129 -11.40 -16.06 10.38
C TYR A 129 -10.56 -14.78 10.53
N CYS A 130 -9.81 -14.39 9.48
CA CYS A 130 -8.99 -13.18 9.47
C CYS A 130 -9.65 -12.11 8.59
N ARG A 131 -10.22 -11.07 9.23
CA ARG A 131 -10.96 -10.01 8.54
C ARG A 131 -10.14 -8.72 8.43
N ASN A 132 -10.17 -8.13 7.24
CA ASN A 132 -9.62 -6.80 7.05
C ASN A 132 -10.60 -5.74 7.60
N VAL A 133 -10.17 -4.97 8.59
CA VAL A 133 -10.96 -3.86 9.17
C VAL A 133 -10.49 -2.49 8.69
N GLY A 134 -9.45 -2.46 7.86
CA GLY A 134 -8.94 -1.23 7.25
C GLY A 134 -7.88 -1.52 6.20
N LEU A 135 -8.02 -0.89 5.05
CA LEU A 135 -7.02 -0.89 3.99
C LEU A 135 -6.44 0.51 3.85
N VAL A 136 -5.12 0.59 3.93
CA VAL A 136 -4.36 1.85 3.83
C VAL A 136 -3.53 1.82 2.56
N LEU A 137 -3.67 2.84 1.73
CA LEU A 137 -2.89 3.03 0.52
C LEU A 137 -2.04 4.30 0.63
N GLU A 138 -0.81 4.26 0.13
CA GLU A 138 0.09 5.41 0.12
C GLU A 138 0.22 5.99 -1.29
N THR A 139 -0.02 7.31 -1.42
CA THR A 139 0.11 8.00 -2.70
C THR A 139 0.57 9.45 -2.54
N ARG A 140 0.83 10.11 -3.65
CA ARG A 140 1.20 11.51 -3.71
C ARG A 140 -0.05 12.40 -3.81
N PRO A 141 -0.05 13.60 -3.19
CA PRO A 141 -1.19 14.53 -3.26
C PRO A 141 -1.57 14.96 -4.69
N ASP A 142 -0.59 15.06 -5.59
CA ASP A 142 -0.78 15.45 -6.99
C ASP A 142 -1.43 14.35 -7.86
N TYR A 143 -1.60 13.13 -7.32
CA TYR A 143 -2.32 12.01 -7.95
C TYR A 143 -3.73 11.80 -7.39
N ILE A 144 -4.17 12.62 -6.44
CA ILE A 144 -5.51 12.55 -5.87
C ILE A 144 -6.52 13.26 -6.78
N THR A 145 -7.33 12.47 -7.47
CA THR A 145 -8.48 12.89 -8.27
C THR A 145 -9.76 12.21 -7.78
N GLU A 146 -10.94 12.71 -8.15
CA GLU A 146 -12.21 12.06 -7.78
C GLU A 146 -12.27 10.63 -8.33
N GLU A 147 -11.89 10.43 -9.59
CA GLU A 147 -11.87 9.12 -10.24
C GLU A 147 -10.96 8.14 -9.48
N GLU A 148 -9.74 8.56 -9.13
CA GLU A 148 -8.79 7.73 -8.39
C GLU A 148 -9.31 7.38 -6.99
N LEU A 149 -9.96 8.30 -6.30
CA LEU A 149 -10.57 8.06 -5.00
C LEU A 149 -11.77 7.11 -5.05
N ILE A 150 -12.60 7.21 -6.08
CA ILE A 150 -13.69 6.25 -6.31
C ILE A 150 -13.10 4.85 -6.49
N ARG A 151 -12.06 4.75 -7.31
CA ARG A 151 -11.36 3.49 -7.55
C ARG A 151 -10.71 2.92 -6.28
N MET A 152 -9.99 3.75 -5.52
CA MET A 152 -9.41 3.34 -4.23
C MET A 152 -10.49 2.87 -3.26
N ARG A 153 -11.64 3.54 -3.22
CA ARG A 153 -12.77 3.14 -2.37
C ARG A 153 -13.29 1.77 -2.79
N ARG A 154 -13.46 1.51 -4.08
CA ARG A 154 -13.89 0.21 -4.60
C ARG A 154 -12.87 -0.91 -4.31
N LEU A 155 -11.57 -0.59 -4.27
CA LEU A 155 -10.52 -1.49 -3.81
C LEU A 155 -10.59 -1.78 -2.29
N GLY A 156 -11.47 -1.13 -1.54
CA GLY A 156 -11.65 -1.31 -0.11
C GLY A 156 -10.85 -0.33 0.77
N ALA A 157 -10.20 0.67 0.20
CA ALA A 157 -9.40 1.62 0.98
C ALA A 157 -10.27 2.44 1.95
N THR A 158 -9.81 2.54 3.19
CA THR A 158 -10.45 3.31 4.28
C THR A 158 -9.60 4.49 4.73
N LYS A 159 -8.29 4.41 4.52
CA LYS A 159 -7.31 5.43 4.90
C LYS A 159 -6.32 5.67 3.76
N ILE A 160 -5.98 6.92 3.51
CA ILE A 160 -4.96 7.29 2.53
C ILE A 160 -3.80 7.96 3.25
N GLN A 161 -2.60 7.44 3.02
CA GLN A 161 -1.36 8.08 3.42
C GLN A 161 -0.88 8.98 2.28
N ILE A 162 -0.56 10.24 2.58
CA ILE A 162 -0.10 11.21 1.58
C ILE A 162 1.18 11.91 2.02
N GLY A 163 2.12 12.01 1.10
CA GLY A 163 3.37 12.73 1.34
C GLY A 163 3.17 14.25 1.29
N ILE A 164 2.98 14.90 2.44
CA ILE A 164 2.95 16.36 2.55
C ILE A 164 4.37 16.91 2.46
N GLN A 165 5.27 16.32 3.19
CA GLN A 165 6.69 16.59 3.33
C GLN A 165 7.00 17.98 3.92
N SER A 166 6.53 19.06 3.29
CA SER A 166 6.64 20.45 3.77
C SER A 166 5.51 21.31 3.21
N LEU A 167 5.12 22.37 3.94
CA LEU A 167 4.20 23.42 3.47
C LEU A 167 4.92 24.60 2.80
N SER A 168 6.25 24.60 2.72
CA SER A 168 7.02 25.61 2.02
C SER A 168 7.28 25.21 0.56
N ASN A 169 6.72 25.93 -0.39
CA ASN A 169 7.02 25.71 -1.81
C ASN A 169 8.52 25.87 -2.14
N LYS A 170 9.25 26.71 -1.39
CA LYS A 170 10.70 26.88 -1.53
C LYS A 170 11.43 25.59 -1.15
N ILE A 171 11.06 24.96 -0.04
CA ILE A 171 11.63 23.69 0.41
C ILE A 171 11.24 22.56 -0.55
N LEU A 172 9.99 22.47 -0.98
CA LEU A 172 9.54 21.48 -1.96
C LEU A 172 10.37 21.55 -3.26
N LYS A 173 10.62 22.77 -3.77
CA LYS A 173 11.43 23.00 -4.97
C LYS A 173 12.89 22.59 -4.75
N LYS A 174 13.51 22.98 -3.64
CA LYS A 174 14.90 22.60 -3.30
C LYS A 174 15.09 21.09 -3.24
N ASN A 175 14.11 20.37 -2.75
CA ASN A 175 14.13 18.92 -2.62
C ASN A 175 13.59 18.18 -3.86
N ARG A 176 13.36 18.88 -4.99
CA ARG A 176 12.87 18.31 -6.26
C ARG A 176 11.59 17.47 -6.12
N ILE A 177 10.68 17.87 -5.22
CA ILE A 177 9.46 17.10 -4.95
C ILE A 177 8.46 17.18 -6.13
N GLY A 178 8.62 18.17 -7.02
CA GLY A 178 7.90 18.22 -8.31
C GLY A 178 6.44 18.68 -8.21
N ARG A 179 5.99 19.20 -7.08
CA ARG A 179 4.63 19.72 -6.85
C ARG A 179 4.61 20.96 -5.96
N LYS A 180 3.47 21.62 -5.91
CA LYS A 180 3.21 22.77 -5.01
C LYS A 180 2.21 22.41 -3.91
N ASN A 181 2.11 23.23 -2.87
CA ASN A 181 1.21 23.02 -1.74
C ASN A 181 -0.27 23.03 -2.11
N ASP A 182 -0.66 23.65 -3.21
CA ASP A 182 -2.06 23.65 -3.65
C ASP A 182 -2.56 22.22 -3.94
N SER A 183 -1.69 21.33 -4.43
CA SER A 183 -2.04 19.90 -4.58
C SER A 183 -2.38 19.23 -3.24
N VAL A 184 -1.69 19.61 -2.16
CA VAL A 184 -1.98 19.10 -0.81
C VAL A 184 -3.35 19.58 -0.34
N LYS A 185 -3.64 20.88 -0.47
CA LYS A 185 -4.95 21.45 -0.08
C LYS A 185 -6.09 20.78 -0.82
N ASN A 186 -5.93 20.61 -2.15
CA ASN A 186 -6.94 19.96 -2.99
C ASN A 186 -7.12 18.49 -2.60
N ALA A 187 -6.02 17.76 -2.39
CA ALA A 187 -6.07 16.37 -1.95
C ALA A 187 -6.83 16.22 -0.62
N PHE A 188 -6.53 17.05 0.38
CA PHE A 188 -7.25 17.03 1.67
C PHE A 188 -8.76 17.29 1.49
N LYS A 189 -9.12 18.28 0.65
CA LYS A 189 -10.52 18.60 0.37
C LYS A 189 -11.26 17.40 -0.24
N LEU A 190 -10.67 16.77 -1.25
CA LEU A 190 -11.26 15.60 -1.93
C LEU A 190 -11.35 14.39 -1.01
N LEU A 191 -10.26 14.05 -0.30
CA LEU A 191 -10.22 12.94 0.64
C LEU A 191 -11.29 13.07 1.73
N ARG A 192 -11.46 14.27 2.30
CA ARG A 192 -12.51 14.53 3.32
C ARG A 192 -13.92 14.39 2.74
N ARG A 193 -14.16 14.94 1.55
CA ARG A 193 -15.47 14.80 0.86
C ARG A 193 -15.82 13.33 0.61
N MET A 194 -14.82 12.51 0.27
CA MET A 194 -14.99 11.09 0.00
C MET A 194 -14.95 10.21 1.26
N GLY A 195 -14.85 10.80 2.46
CA GLY A 195 -14.91 10.10 3.74
C GLY A 195 -13.69 9.22 4.06
N PHE A 196 -12.51 9.52 3.50
CA PHE A 196 -11.27 8.83 3.85
C PHE A 196 -10.67 9.35 5.16
N LYS A 197 -10.10 8.46 5.95
CA LYS A 197 -9.12 8.83 6.97
C LYS A 197 -7.84 9.26 6.27
N ILE A 198 -7.17 10.30 6.79
CA ILE A 198 -5.97 10.88 6.18
C ILE A 198 -4.79 10.72 7.14
N HIS A 199 -3.68 10.20 6.62
CA HIS A 199 -2.40 10.18 7.31
C HIS A 199 -1.39 10.98 6.49
N GLY A 200 -0.94 12.10 7.00
CA GLY A 200 0.03 12.97 6.33
C GLY A 200 1.45 12.66 6.76
N HIS A 201 2.35 12.41 5.80
CA HIS A 201 3.78 12.28 6.06
C HIS A 201 4.43 13.66 6.06
N TRP A 202 5.10 14.00 7.15
CA TRP A 202 5.80 15.26 7.36
C TRP A 202 7.29 15.03 7.53
N MET A 203 8.12 15.84 6.88
CA MET A 203 9.58 15.75 6.96
C MET A 203 10.16 17.09 7.46
N PRO A 204 10.38 17.25 8.78
CA PRO A 204 10.82 18.55 9.35
C PRO A 204 12.23 18.98 8.94
N ASN A 205 13.12 18.02 8.63
CA ASN A 205 14.53 18.26 8.35
C ASN A 205 14.88 18.16 6.86
N LEU A 206 13.98 18.58 5.96
CA LEU A 206 14.31 18.68 4.55
C LEU A 206 15.32 19.79 4.27
N TYR A 207 16.16 19.58 3.26
CA TYR A 207 17.18 20.57 2.84
C TYR A 207 16.53 21.91 2.51
N GLY A 208 17.04 22.98 3.17
CA GLY A 208 16.67 24.38 2.92
C GLY A 208 15.77 25.04 3.84
#